data_4fa434b01e82c62b45d5b17169e8f00a
#
_entry.id   4fa434b01e82c62b45d5b17169e8f00a
#
_cell.length_a   1.000
_cell.length_b   1.000
_cell.length_c   1.000
_cell.angle_alpha   90.00
_cell.angle_beta   90.00
_cell.angle_gamma   90.00
#
_symmetry.space_group_name_H-M   'P 1'
#
loop_
_entity.id
_entity.type
_entity.pdbx_description
1 polymer ?
#
loop_
_entity_poly.entity_id
_entity_poly.type
_entity_poly.pdbx_seq_one_letter_code
_entity_poly.pdbx_strand_id
1 'polypeptide(L)'
;MKTTVIIPARFKSTRLPGKPLAMIGDKPMIQHTWERACQSKADEVIIATDNYLVYEAALGFGAKVKLTMECETGTERVIQVSKLIDSDIIINVQGDEPFINPLDIDLVIELVKSNPNCVATLRTDLIENESTDPNAVKILTNDGVAIMFTRSSVYHQVDSIHKHIGIYGYSVETLDKISKLPPTQNSINNSLEQLTWMDNGIQIVSEFTEYKSFGIDTHEDLERANKIINYFRCV
;
A
#
# COMPACT_ATOMS: atom_id res chain seq x y z
N MET A 1 18.61 11.01 4.88
CA MET A 1 17.15 11.20 4.84
C MET A 1 16.54 10.08 5.64
N LYS A 2 15.82 10.44 6.70
CA LYS A 2 15.15 9.47 7.57
C LYS A 2 13.87 8.98 6.88
N THR A 3 13.69 7.66 6.83
CA THR A 3 12.57 7.03 6.14
C THR A 3 11.71 6.25 7.12
N THR A 4 10.40 6.51 7.11
CA THR A 4 9.46 5.78 7.94
C THR A 4 8.42 5.07 7.08
N VAL A 5 8.25 3.76 7.29
CA VAL A 5 7.11 3.01 6.77
C VAL A 5 5.94 3.20 7.74
N ILE A 6 4.79 3.60 7.23
CA ILE A 6 3.53 3.65 7.97
C ILE A 6 2.58 2.64 7.36
N ILE A 7 2.04 1.75 8.21
CA ILE A 7 1.11 0.69 7.82
C ILE A 7 -0.28 1.05 8.34
N PRO A 8 -1.19 1.61 7.51
CA PRO A 8 -2.55 1.90 7.91
C PRO A 8 -3.34 0.60 8.10
N ALA A 9 -3.99 0.45 9.25
CA ALA A 9 -4.75 -0.72 9.62
C ALA A 9 -6.11 -0.34 10.22
N ARG A 10 -7.17 -0.36 9.40
CA ARG A 10 -8.54 -0.14 9.88
C ARG A 10 -9.18 -1.47 10.29
N PHE A 11 -9.84 -1.49 11.44
CA PHE A 11 -10.55 -2.69 11.91
C PHE A 11 -11.85 -2.94 11.13
N LYS A 12 -12.56 -1.86 10.79
CA LYS A 12 -13.81 -1.93 10.02
C LYS A 12 -13.51 -2.35 8.58
N SER A 13 -13.92 -3.55 8.23
CA SER A 13 -13.88 -4.09 6.85
C SER A 13 -15.20 -4.82 6.60
N THR A 14 -15.85 -4.53 5.48
CA THR A 14 -17.16 -5.14 5.12
C THR A 14 -17.01 -6.55 4.60
N ARG A 15 -15.98 -6.82 3.80
CA ARG A 15 -15.73 -8.12 3.15
C ARG A 15 -15.05 -9.12 4.08
N LEU A 16 -14.22 -8.65 5.00
CA LEU A 16 -13.49 -9.47 5.99
C LEU A 16 -13.45 -8.71 7.32
N PRO A 17 -14.47 -8.86 8.19
CA PRO A 17 -14.52 -8.17 9.49
C PRO A 17 -13.31 -8.46 10.35
N GLY A 18 -12.73 -7.43 10.98
CA GLY A 18 -11.52 -7.57 11.79
C GLY A 18 -10.27 -7.93 10.98
N LYS A 19 -10.25 -7.63 9.69
CA LYS A 19 -9.21 -7.98 8.71
C LYS A 19 -7.76 -7.91 9.25
N PRO A 20 -7.29 -6.84 9.90
CA PRO A 20 -5.90 -6.77 10.38
C PRO A 20 -5.53 -7.88 11.39
N LEU A 21 -6.52 -8.38 12.13
CA LEU A 21 -6.33 -9.43 13.13
C LEU A 21 -6.70 -10.82 12.61
N ALA A 22 -7.11 -10.97 11.37
CA ALA A 22 -7.36 -12.27 10.74
C ALA A 22 -6.05 -13.09 10.73
N MET A 23 -6.15 -14.35 11.16
CA MET A 23 -4.97 -15.19 11.32
C MET A 23 -4.50 -15.78 9.99
N ILE A 24 -3.20 -15.66 9.74
CA ILE A 24 -2.48 -16.33 8.66
C ILE A 24 -1.43 -17.22 9.32
N GLY A 25 -1.67 -18.52 9.33
CA GLY A 25 -0.91 -19.42 10.19
C GLY A 25 -1.13 -19.10 11.67
N ASP A 26 -0.05 -18.82 12.39
CA ASP A 26 -0.04 -18.53 13.83
C ASP A 26 0.06 -17.02 14.17
N LYS A 27 0.03 -16.14 13.17
CA LYS A 27 0.18 -14.69 13.34
C LYS A 27 -0.98 -13.93 12.73
N PRO A 28 -1.39 -12.78 13.30
CA PRO A 28 -2.36 -11.91 12.65
C PRO A 28 -1.78 -11.30 11.36
N MET A 29 -2.63 -11.02 10.38
CA MET A 29 -2.25 -10.46 9.08
C MET A 29 -1.34 -9.24 9.21
N ILE A 30 -1.70 -8.30 10.09
CA ILE A 30 -0.93 -7.06 10.29
C ILE A 30 0.50 -7.33 10.80
N GLN A 31 0.73 -8.40 11.54
CA GLN A 31 2.06 -8.79 12.02
C GLN A 31 2.92 -9.25 10.85
N HIS A 32 2.38 -10.01 9.91
CA HIS A 32 3.11 -10.42 8.71
C HIS A 32 3.55 -9.20 7.90
N THR A 33 2.64 -8.26 7.64
CA THR A 33 2.97 -7.03 6.91
C THR A 33 4.05 -6.22 7.64
N TRP A 34 3.93 -6.08 8.97
CA TRP A 34 4.90 -5.36 9.78
C TRP A 34 6.28 -6.06 9.76
N GLU A 35 6.34 -7.38 9.97
CA GLU A 35 7.60 -8.15 9.93
C GLU A 35 8.29 -8.04 8.57
N ARG A 36 7.53 -8.02 7.49
CA ARG A 36 8.07 -7.80 6.13
C ARG A 36 8.61 -6.38 5.98
N ALA A 37 7.87 -5.38 6.42
CA ALA A 37 8.32 -4.00 6.36
C ALA A 37 9.58 -3.75 7.20
N CYS A 38 9.72 -4.40 8.35
CA CYS A 38 10.92 -4.32 9.19
C CYS A 38 12.19 -4.91 8.55
N GLN A 39 12.06 -5.70 7.48
CA GLN A 39 13.19 -6.24 6.72
C GLN A 39 13.67 -5.29 5.62
N SER A 40 12.99 -4.18 5.38
CA SER A 40 13.40 -3.14 4.42
C SER A 40 14.48 -2.23 5.01
N LYS A 41 15.00 -1.32 4.17
CA LYS A 41 15.97 -0.28 4.58
C LYS A 41 15.34 0.91 5.27
N ALA A 42 14.06 0.87 5.63
CA ALA A 42 13.42 1.94 6.38
C ALA A 42 14.01 2.05 7.79
N ASP A 43 14.18 3.28 8.28
CA ASP A 43 14.70 3.54 9.63
C ASP A 43 13.68 3.21 10.71
N GLU A 44 12.38 3.26 10.37
CA GLU A 44 11.29 3.04 11.31
C GLU A 44 10.06 2.45 10.60
N VAL A 45 9.34 1.57 11.31
CA VAL A 45 8.06 1.03 10.86
C VAL A 45 7.01 1.27 11.94
N ILE A 46 5.89 1.89 11.57
CA ILE A 46 4.80 2.27 12.49
C ILE A 46 3.48 1.73 11.96
N ILE A 47 2.72 1.03 12.79
CA ILE A 47 1.33 0.67 12.51
C ILE A 47 0.44 1.84 12.93
N ALA A 48 -0.48 2.24 12.06
CA ALA A 48 -1.44 3.32 12.29
C ALA A 48 -2.87 2.76 12.32
N THR A 49 -3.58 2.89 13.44
CA THR A 49 -4.92 2.32 13.59
C THR A 49 -5.85 3.20 14.41
N ASP A 50 -7.15 3.09 14.18
CA ASP A 50 -8.23 3.71 14.98
C ASP A 50 -8.87 2.74 15.99
N ASN A 51 -8.31 1.52 16.13
CA ASN A 51 -8.94 0.46 16.92
C ASN A 51 -8.00 -0.07 18.00
N TYR A 52 -8.48 -0.11 19.24
CA TYR A 52 -7.69 -0.58 20.39
C TYR A 52 -7.30 -2.06 20.31
N LEU A 53 -8.10 -2.93 19.70
CA LEU A 53 -7.73 -4.34 19.55
C LEU A 53 -6.51 -4.50 18.64
N VAL A 54 -6.46 -3.74 17.56
CA VAL A 54 -5.30 -3.71 16.64
C VAL A 54 -4.10 -3.09 17.35
N TYR A 55 -4.32 -2.01 18.11
CA TYR A 55 -3.28 -1.33 18.90
C TYR A 55 -2.62 -2.28 19.91
N GLU A 56 -3.41 -2.96 20.73
CA GLU A 56 -2.92 -3.92 21.75
C GLU A 56 -2.21 -5.11 21.10
N ALA A 57 -2.76 -5.66 20.01
CA ALA A 57 -2.12 -6.74 19.27
C ALA A 57 -0.75 -6.29 18.74
N ALA A 58 -0.66 -5.07 18.16
CA ALA A 58 0.58 -4.52 17.64
C ALA A 58 1.64 -4.34 18.75
N LEU A 59 1.26 -3.81 19.90
CA LEU A 59 2.15 -3.75 21.06
C LEU A 59 2.61 -5.14 21.50
N GLY A 60 1.70 -6.13 21.48
CA GLY A 60 1.98 -7.49 21.90
C GLY A 60 3.09 -8.19 21.13
N PHE A 61 3.25 -7.88 19.83
CA PHE A 61 4.37 -8.40 19.03
C PHE A 61 5.54 -7.39 18.86
N GLY A 62 5.53 -6.27 19.61
CA GLY A 62 6.65 -5.33 19.70
C GLY A 62 6.67 -4.24 18.64
N ALA A 63 5.60 -4.03 17.87
CA ALA A 63 5.53 -2.97 16.89
C ALA A 63 5.37 -1.59 17.54
N LYS A 64 5.96 -0.57 16.93
CA LYS A 64 5.55 0.81 17.19
C LYS A 64 4.17 1.04 16.59
N VAL A 65 3.25 1.57 17.37
CA VAL A 65 1.87 1.80 16.93
C VAL A 65 1.38 3.17 17.37
N LYS A 66 0.59 3.80 16.52
CA LYS A 66 -0.05 5.10 16.78
C LYS A 66 -1.56 4.98 16.62
N LEU A 67 -2.30 5.49 17.60
CA LEU A 67 -3.73 5.68 17.47
C LEU A 67 -4.01 6.90 16.58
N THR A 68 -4.97 6.74 15.68
CA THR A 68 -5.45 7.80 14.78
C THR A 68 -6.93 8.04 15.01
N MET A 69 -7.42 9.13 14.49
CA MET A 69 -8.86 9.32 14.33
C MET A 69 -9.42 8.38 13.25
N GLU A 70 -10.73 8.26 13.17
CA GLU A 70 -11.39 7.59 12.06
C GLU A 70 -11.05 8.31 10.74
N CYS A 71 -10.70 7.54 9.71
CA CYS A 71 -10.30 8.03 8.40
C CYS A 71 -11.05 7.27 7.32
N GLU A 72 -11.36 7.92 6.21
CA GLU A 72 -11.98 7.28 5.05
C GLU A 72 -10.98 6.43 4.28
N THR A 73 -9.73 6.93 4.16
CA THR A 73 -8.67 6.28 3.37
C THR A 73 -7.45 5.89 4.20
N GLY A 74 -6.63 4.98 3.65
CA GLY A 74 -5.34 4.62 4.22
C GLY A 74 -4.37 5.82 4.23
N THR A 75 -4.38 6.62 3.18
CA THR A 75 -3.50 7.79 3.05
C THR A 75 -3.84 8.88 4.06
N GLU A 76 -5.11 9.13 4.36
CA GLU A 76 -5.48 10.06 5.44
C GLU A 76 -4.90 9.62 6.79
N ARG A 77 -4.91 8.32 7.07
CA ARG A 77 -4.33 7.75 8.28
C ARG A 77 -2.81 7.92 8.32
N VAL A 78 -2.15 7.69 7.19
CA VAL A 78 -0.71 7.92 7.03
C VAL A 78 -0.37 9.40 7.28
N ILE A 79 -1.15 10.33 6.73
CA ILE A 79 -1.00 11.78 6.93
C ILE A 79 -1.13 12.16 8.41
N GLN A 80 -2.07 11.57 9.16
CA GLN A 80 -2.20 11.87 10.58
C GLN A 80 -0.94 11.47 11.35
N VAL A 81 -0.37 10.30 11.07
CA VAL A 81 0.83 9.82 11.76
C VAL A 81 2.08 10.58 11.31
N SER A 82 2.21 10.91 10.01
CA SER A 82 3.37 11.63 9.48
C SER A 82 3.58 12.98 10.15
N LYS A 83 2.51 13.66 10.57
CA LYS A 83 2.55 14.94 11.31
C LYS A 83 3.06 14.81 12.76
N LEU A 84 3.16 13.60 13.29
CA LEU A 84 3.55 13.30 14.68
C LEU A 84 4.96 12.73 14.81
N ILE A 85 5.67 12.61 13.69
CA ILE A 85 6.99 11.98 13.63
C ILE A 85 7.96 12.87 12.87
N ASP A 86 9.24 12.69 13.16
CA ASP A 86 10.33 13.31 12.41
C ASP A 86 10.81 12.33 11.34
N SER A 87 10.51 12.62 10.07
CA SER A 87 10.88 11.78 8.92
C SER A 87 10.93 12.64 7.66
N ASP A 88 11.83 12.32 6.74
CA ASP A 88 11.97 12.98 5.43
C ASP A 88 11.15 12.27 4.34
N ILE A 89 11.05 10.94 4.44
CA ILE A 89 10.36 10.07 3.48
C ILE A 89 9.35 9.20 4.22
N ILE A 90 8.13 9.15 3.69
CA ILE A 90 7.06 8.31 4.19
C ILE A 90 6.70 7.26 3.13
N ILE A 91 6.69 6.00 3.53
CA ILE A 91 6.21 4.89 2.70
C ILE A 91 4.90 4.36 3.29
N ASN A 92 3.86 4.33 2.46
CA ASN A 92 2.55 3.79 2.80
C ASN A 92 2.46 2.34 2.30
N VAL A 93 2.58 1.38 3.20
CA VAL A 93 2.39 -0.06 2.92
C VAL A 93 1.03 -0.47 3.45
N GLN A 94 0.15 -0.97 2.60
CA GLN A 94 -1.19 -1.37 3.02
C GLN A 94 -1.16 -2.53 4.02
N GLY A 95 -1.95 -2.43 5.09
CA GLY A 95 -1.95 -3.43 6.18
C GLY A 95 -2.47 -4.82 5.77
N ASP A 96 -3.05 -4.94 4.59
CA ASP A 96 -3.56 -6.15 3.97
C ASP A 96 -2.62 -6.79 2.93
N GLU A 97 -1.36 -6.36 2.89
CA GLU A 97 -0.29 -6.90 2.02
C GLU A 97 0.73 -7.74 2.83
N PRO A 98 0.33 -8.91 3.41
CA PRO A 98 1.20 -9.69 4.28
C PRO A 98 2.39 -10.34 3.55
N PHE A 99 2.36 -10.36 2.23
CA PHE A 99 3.41 -10.91 1.37
C PHE A 99 4.21 -9.85 0.63
N ILE A 100 4.11 -8.57 1.04
CA ILE A 100 4.93 -7.50 0.44
C ILE A 100 6.42 -7.86 0.49
N ASN A 101 7.13 -7.65 -0.61
CA ASN A 101 8.56 -7.90 -0.63
C ASN A 101 9.30 -6.70 -0.02
N PRO A 102 10.20 -6.90 0.95
CA PRO A 102 11.04 -5.82 1.49
C PRO A 102 11.82 -5.05 0.42
N LEU A 103 12.26 -5.72 -0.65
CA LEU A 103 12.96 -5.08 -1.77
C LEU A 103 12.05 -4.12 -2.56
N ASP A 104 10.74 -4.37 -2.60
CA ASP A 104 9.78 -3.44 -3.20
C ASP A 104 9.67 -2.16 -2.38
N ILE A 105 9.72 -2.26 -1.05
CA ILE A 105 9.75 -1.09 -0.17
C ILE A 105 11.04 -0.30 -0.40
N ASP A 106 12.18 -0.98 -0.50
CA ASP A 106 13.49 -0.37 -0.80
C ASP A 106 13.48 0.35 -2.15
N LEU A 107 12.85 -0.26 -3.17
CA LEU A 107 12.73 0.32 -4.51
C LEU A 107 11.90 1.61 -4.47
N VAL A 108 10.79 1.64 -3.74
CA VAL A 108 9.99 2.86 -3.56
C VAL A 108 10.76 3.94 -2.80
N ILE A 109 11.56 3.58 -1.79
CA ILE A 109 12.43 4.52 -1.07
C ILE A 109 13.41 5.21 -2.03
N GLU A 110 14.10 4.44 -2.87
CA GLU A 110 15.05 4.99 -3.85
C GLU A 110 14.34 5.84 -4.92
N LEU A 111 13.13 5.44 -5.31
CA LEU A 111 12.34 6.19 -6.28
C LEU A 111 11.91 7.56 -5.74
N VAL A 112 11.52 7.66 -4.45
CA VAL A 112 11.23 8.94 -3.78
C VAL A 112 12.48 9.82 -3.69
N LYS A 113 13.65 9.24 -3.32
CA LYS A 113 14.90 9.99 -3.24
C LYS A 113 15.28 10.63 -4.57
N SER A 114 15.05 9.90 -5.66
CA SER A 114 15.34 10.37 -7.03
C SER A 114 14.29 11.36 -7.55
N ASN A 115 13.06 11.33 -7.01
CA ASN A 115 11.92 12.12 -7.49
C ASN A 115 11.14 12.75 -6.31
N PRO A 116 11.74 13.63 -5.51
CA PRO A 116 11.16 14.08 -4.23
C PRO A 116 9.86 14.88 -4.37
N ASN A 117 9.55 15.42 -5.54
CA ASN A 117 8.33 16.18 -5.81
C ASN A 117 7.20 15.32 -6.42
N CYS A 118 7.44 14.03 -6.62
CA CYS A 118 6.48 13.07 -7.17
C CYS A 118 5.98 12.12 -6.08
N VAL A 119 4.86 11.46 -6.35
CA VAL A 119 4.48 10.23 -5.64
C VAL A 119 5.20 9.07 -6.31
N ALA A 120 5.81 8.20 -5.53
CA ALA A 120 6.40 6.95 -6.01
C ALA A 120 5.45 5.78 -5.80
N THR A 121 5.39 4.86 -6.76
CA THR A 121 4.63 3.60 -6.67
C THR A 121 5.31 2.51 -7.49
N LEU A 122 4.71 1.31 -7.52
CA LEU A 122 5.23 0.19 -8.29
C LEU A 122 4.20 -0.36 -9.28
N ARG A 123 4.74 -1.06 -10.28
CA ARG A 123 3.96 -1.82 -11.25
C ARG A 123 4.60 -3.19 -11.50
N THR A 124 3.79 -4.15 -11.90
CA THR A 124 4.25 -5.49 -12.28
C THR A 124 3.50 -5.97 -13.52
N ASP A 125 3.88 -7.13 -14.04
CA ASP A 125 3.18 -7.72 -15.18
C ASP A 125 1.68 -7.86 -14.92
N LEU A 126 0.90 -7.45 -15.90
CA LEU A 126 -0.53 -7.71 -15.95
C LEU A 126 -0.75 -9.06 -16.65
N ILE A 127 -1.38 -10.00 -15.95
CA ILE A 127 -1.75 -11.29 -16.55
C ILE A 127 -3.18 -11.24 -17.13
N GLU A 128 -3.49 -12.17 -18.03
CA GLU A 128 -4.73 -12.11 -18.82
C GLU A 128 -6.00 -12.00 -17.98
N ASN A 129 -6.13 -12.80 -16.93
CA ASN A 129 -7.30 -12.78 -16.06
C ASN A 129 -7.41 -11.49 -15.22
N GLU A 130 -6.31 -10.78 -14.97
CA GLU A 130 -6.31 -9.49 -14.27
C GLU A 130 -6.70 -8.33 -15.19
N SER A 131 -6.53 -8.49 -16.50
CA SER A 131 -6.86 -7.44 -17.49
C SER A 131 -8.35 -7.06 -17.48
N THR A 132 -9.22 -7.99 -17.11
CA THR A 132 -10.67 -7.80 -17.03
C THR A 132 -11.19 -7.72 -15.59
N ASP A 133 -10.35 -8.04 -14.57
CA ASP A 133 -10.73 -7.98 -13.17
C ASP A 133 -10.80 -6.52 -12.67
N PRO A 134 -11.96 -6.03 -12.20
CA PRO A 134 -12.08 -4.67 -11.64
C PRO A 134 -11.35 -4.50 -10.31
N ASN A 135 -10.99 -5.57 -9.61
CA ASN A 135 -10.19 -5.49 -8.38
C ASN A 135 -8.71 -5.25 -8.68
N ALA A 136 -8.21 -5.72 -9.81
CA ALA A 136 -6.87 -5.42 -10.27
C ALA A 136 -6.82 -4.01 -10.88
N VAL A 137 -6.19 -3.07 -10.21
CA VAL A 137 -5.96 -1.72 -10.75
C VAL A 137 -4.87 -1.79 -11.81
N LYS A 138 -5.15 -1.21 -12.98
CA LYS A 138 -4.20 -1.12 -14.10
C LYS A 138 -3.59 0.27 -14.11
N ILE A 139 -2.31 0.31 -14.45
CA ILE A 139 -1.54 1.54 -14.63
C ILE A 139 -0.99 1.57 -16.07
N LEU A 140 -1.21 2.67 -16.75
CA LEU A 140 -0.55 2.97 -18.02
C LEU A 140 0.58 3.97 -17.75
N THR A 141 1.77 3.69 -18.26
CA THR A 141 2.95 4.54 -18.04
C THR A 141 3.62 4.94 -19.33
N ASN A 142 4.27 6.11 -19.31
CA ASN A 142 5.24 6.55 -20.32
C ASN A 142 6.55 6.89 -19.60
N ASP A 143 7.63 6.21 -19.95
CA ASP A 143 8.96 6.38 -19.33
C ASP A 143 8.90 6.35 -17.79
N GLY A 144 8.11 5.41 -17.21
CA GLY A 144 7.94 5.26 -15.77
C GLY A 144 6.98 6.26 -15.13
N VAL A 145 6.51 7.29 -15.83
CA VAL A 145 5.51 8.24 -15.33
C VAL A 145 4.11 7.70 -15.62
N ALA A 146 3.27 7.65 -14.60
CA ALA A 146 1.88 7.23 -14.72
C ALA A 146 1.07 8.27 -15.50
N ILE A 147 0.36 7.82 -16.54
CA ILE A 147 -0.55 8.66 -17.33
C ILE A 147 -2.01 8.28 -17.14
N MET A 148 -2.28 7.07 -16.61
CA MET A 148 -3.64 6.62 -16.31
C MET A 148 -3.64 5.52 -15.24
N PHE A 149 -4.66 5.54 -14.40
CA PHE A 149 -5.06 4.39 -13.58
C PHE A 149 -6.52 4.03 -13.90
N THR A 150 -6.82 2.74 -13.96
CA THR A 150 -8.18 2.29 -14.26
C THR A 150 -8.49 0.94 -13.64
N ARG A 151 -9.78 0.73 -13.32
CA ARG A 151 -10.37 -0.59 -12.99
C ARG A 151 -11.08 -1.23 -14.17
N SER A 152 -11.23 -0.49 -15.28
CA SER A 152 -11.85 -0.98 -16.50
C SER A 152 -11.02 -2.08 -17.16
N SER A 153 -11.67 -2.90 -17.96
CA SER A 153 -10.99 -3.89 -18.78
C SER A 153 -10.05 -3.24 -19.79
N VAL A 154 -8.88 -3.83 -19.95
CA VAL A 154 -7.85 -3.38 -20.89
C VAL A 154 -7.33 -4.58 -21.69
N TYR A 155 -6.67 -4.30 -22.80
CA TYR A 155 -5.95 -5.33 -23.57
C TYR A 155 -4.58 -5.57 -22.89
N HIS A 156 -4.39 -6.74 -22.30
CA HIS A 156 -3.16 -7.09 -21.55
C HIS A 156 -1.90 -7.18 -22.43
N GLN A 157 -2.07 -7.24 -23.76
CA GLN A 157 -0.96 -7.30 -24.73
C GLN A 157 -0.35 -5.91 -25.06
N VAL A 158 -0.81 -4.85 -24.40
CA VAL A 158 -0.23 -3.51 -24.58
C VAL A 158 0.94 -3.35 -23.61
N ASP A 159 2.16 -3.30 -24.11
CA ASP A 159 3.41 -3.30 -23.33
C ASP A 159 3.52 -2.20 -22.27
N SER A 160 2.79 -1.09 -22.46
CA SER A 160 2.79 0.02 -21.50
C SER A 160 1.75 -0.08 -20.39
N ILE A 161 0.88 -1.12 -20.42
CA ILE A 161 -0.13 -1.36 -19.40
C ILE A 161 0.34 -2.46 -18.45
N HIS A 162 0.34 -2.15 -17.15
CA HIS A 162 0.78 -3.02 -16.09
C HIS A 162 -0.28 -3.13 -14.99
N LYS A 163 -0.13 -4.09 -14.10
CA LYS A 163 -0.83 -4.12 -12.84
C LYS A 163 -0.17 -3.14 -11.87
N HIS A 164 -0.95 -2.26 -11.26
CA HIS A 164 -0.50 -1.39 -10.20
C HIS A 164 -0.36 -2.16 -8.88
N ILE A 165 0.69 -1.89 -8.13
CA ILE A 165 0.90 -2.37 -6.75
C ILE A 165 0.62 -1.22 -5.80
N GLY A 166 -0.27 -1.44 -4.83
CA GLY A 166 -0.80 -0.43 -3.91
C GLY A 166 0.17 0.01 -2.81
N ILE A 167 1.44 0.17 -3.12
CA ILE A 167 2.44 0.79 -2.27
C ILE A 167 2.73 2.20 -2.77
N TYR A 168 2.88 3.16 -1.84
CA TYR A 168 3.20 4.53 -2.21
C TYR A 168 4.33 5.11 -1.35
N GLY A 169 5.15 5.93 -1.97
CA GLY A 169 6.19 6.69 -1.30
C GLY A 169 6.06 8.18 -1.58
N TYR A 170 6.39 8.99 -0.58
CA TYR A 170 6.29 10.44 -0.63
C TYR A 170 7.48 11.07 0.10
N SER A 171 7.97 12.23 -0.36
CA SER A 171 8.60 13.17 0.56
C SER A 171 7.54 13.76 1.49
N VAL A 172 7.93 14.22 2.67
CA VAL A 172 6.99 14.86 3.61
C VAL A 172 6.33 16.09 2.97
N GLU A 173 7.06 16.85 2.16
CA GLU A 173 6.53 18.02 1.44
C GLU A 173 5.47 17.63 0.41
N THR A 174 5.67 16.53 -0.33
CA THR A 174 4.69 16.04 -1.30
C THR A 174 3.45 15.50 -0.57
N LEU A 175 3.63 14.78 0.54
CA LEU A 175 2.52 14.29 1.35
C LEU A 175 1.72 15.44 1.99
N ASP A 176 2.38 16.52 2.41
CA ASP A 176 1.70 17.73 2.91
C ASP A 176 0.87 18.42 1.82
N LYS A 177 1.37 18.49 0.56
CA LYS A 177 0.56 18.98 -0.57
C LYS A 177 -0.68 18.12 -0.78
N ILE A 178 -0.52 16.78 -0.82
CA ILE A 178 -1.62 15.82 -0.95
C ILE A 178 -2.65 15.98 0.14
N SER A 179 -2.23 16.23 1.38
CA SER A 179 -3.12 16.36 2.54
C SER A 179 -4.15 17.50 2.43
N LYS A 180 -3.94 18.44 1.52
CA LYS A 180 -4.77 19.63 1.29
C LYS A 180 -5.72 19.48 0.11
N LEU A 181 -5.63 18.37 -0.63
CA LEU A 181 -6.43 18.14 -1.82
C LEU A 181 -7.76 17.47 -1.47
N PRO A 182 -8.89 18.08 -1.82
CA PRO A 182 -10.18 17.40 -1.70
C PRO A 182 -10.28 16.31 -2.79
N PRO A 183 -10.99 15.19 -2.52
CA PRO A 183 -11.26 14.19 -3.53
C PRO A 183 -11.90 14.79 -4.78
N THR A 184 -11.42 14.41 -5.96
CA THR A 184 -12.00 14.84 -7.24
C THR A 184 -13.16 13.93 -7.65
N GLN A 185 -14.06 14.43 -8.52
CA GLN A 185 -15.15 13.60 -9.03
C GLN A 185 -14.63 12.35 -9.76
N ASN A 186 -13.49 12.48 -10.44
CA ASN A 186 -12.81 11.38 -11.12
C ASN A 186 -12.37 10.30 -10.13
N SER A 187 -11.72 10.68 -9.02
CA SER A 187 -11.28 9.73 -7.99
C SER A 187 -12.44 9.03 -7.29
N ILE A 188 -13.52 9.75 -7.02
CA ILE A 188 -14.73 9.21 -6.39
C ILE A 188 -15.40 8.18 -7.31
N ASN A 189 -15.64 8.55 -8.59
CA ASN A 189 -16.31 7.70 -9.56
C ASN A 189 -15.57 6.39 -9.84
N ASN A 190 -14.24 6.41 -9.78
CA ASN A 190 -13.39 5.24 -10.04
C ASN A 190 -12.97 4.52 -8.77
N SER A 191 -13.24 5.06 -7.57
CA SER A 191 -12.73 4.56 -6.29
C SER A 191 -11.21 4.38 -6.31
N LEU A 192 -10.49 5.40 -6.83
CA LEU A 192 -9.05 5.44 -7.01
C LEU A 192 -8.50 6.78 -6.48
N GLU A 193 -7.95 6.77 -5.27
CA GLU A 193 -7.45 7.96 -4.58
C GLU A 193 -6.36 8.70 -5.36
N GLN A 194 -5.47 7.97 -6.01
CA GLN A 194 -4.36 8.52 -6.78
C GLN A 194 -4.79 9.39 -7.97
N LEU A 195 -6.02 9.25 -8.45
CA LEU A 195 -6.58 10.14 -9.47
C LEU A 195 -6.75 11.57 -8.93
N THR A 196 -7.04 11.75 -7.64
CA THR A 196 -7.06 13.08 -7.02
C THR A 196 -5.71 13.78 -7.18
N TRP A 197 -4.62 13.07 -6.99
CA TRP A 197 -3.28 13.63 -7.09
C TRP A 197 -2.95 14.02 -8.54
N MET A 198 -3.24 13.12 -9.49
CA MET A 198 -3.04 13.37 -10.92
C MET A 198 -3.88 14.55 -11.42
N ASP A 199 -5.16 14.60 -11.06
CA ASP A 199 -6.08 15.69 -11.46
C ASP A 199 -5.60 17.07 -10.95
N ASN A 200 -4.81 17.08 -9.86
CA ASN A 200 -4.21 18.29 -9.29
C ASN A 200 -2.73 18.51 -9.72
N GLY A 201 -2.28 17.79 -10.74
CA GLY A 201 -0.96 17.99 -11.34
C GLY A 201 0.22 17.40 -10.56
N ILE A 202 -0.03 16.55 -9.56
CA ILE A 202 1.02 15.80 -8.87
C ILE A 202 1.39 14.60 -9.75
N GLN A 203 2.65 14.55 -10.17
CA GLN A 203 3.15 13.43 -10.96
C GLN A 203 3.30 12.18 -10.07
N ILE A 204 2.99 11.02 -10.66
CA ILE A 204 3.23 9.72 -10.05
C ILE A 204 4.25 8.99 -10.90
N VAL A 205 5.40 8.66 -10.30
CA VAL A 205 6.44 7.85 -10.94
C VAL A 205 6.32 6.41 -10.47
N SER A 206 6.59 5.47 -11.35
CA SER A 206 6.49 4.05 -11.01
C SER A 206 7.69 3.27 -11.55
N GLU A 207 8.15 2.31 -10.76
CA GLU A 207 9.17 1.36 -11.17
C GLU A 207 8.57 -0.03 -11.34
N PHE A 208 9.20 -0.85 -12.19
CA PHE A 208 8.76 -2.23 -12.42
C PHE A 208 9.35 -3.16 -11.36
N THR A 209 8.55 -4.11 -10.88
CA THR A 209 9.00 -5.20 -10.01
C THR A 209 8.52 -6.55 -10.54
N GLU A 210 9.37 -7.56 -10.42
CA GLU A 210 9.03 -8.95 -10.73
C GLU A 210 8.29 -9.64 -9.58
N TYR A 211 8.29 -9.06 -8.38
CA TYR A 211 7.65 -9.64 -7.21
C TYR A 211 6.13 -9.48 -7.28
N LYS A 212 5.44 -10.61 -7.09
CA LYS A 212 3.97 -10.67 -7.13
C LYS A 212 3.44 -10.84 -5.72
N SER A 213 3.14 -9.72 -5.06
CA SER A 213 2.33 -9.73 -3.86
C SER A 213 0.83 -9.77 -4.20
N PHE A 214 0.01 -10.12 -3.24
CA PHE A 214 -1.44 -9.99 -3.35
C PHE A 214 -2.03 -9.54 -2.02
N GLY A 215 -2.94 -8.59 -2.11
CA GLY A 215 -3.71 -8.11 -0.97
C GLY A 215 -4.77 -9.12 -0.55
N ILE A 216 -5.09 -9.14 0.73
CA ILE A 216 -6.13 -10.00 1.29
C ILE A 216 -7.36 -9.14 1.59
N ASP A 217 -8.40 -9.32 0.81
CA ASP A 217 -9.63 -8.55 0.91
C ASP A 217 -10.85 -9.40 1.29
N THR A 218 -10.81 -10.70 1.00
CA THR A 218 -11.91 -11.64 1.15
C THR A 218 -11.51 -12.86 1.99
N HIS A 219 -12.49 -13.66 2.41
CA HIS A 219 -12.22 -14.95 3.05
C HIS A 219 -11.46 -15.91 2.12
N GLU A 220 -11.71 -15.85 0.82
CA GLU A 220 -11.06 -16.69 -0.19
C GLU A 220 -9.56 -16.33 -0.31
N ASP A 221 -9.23 -15.03 -0.28
CA ASP A 221 -7.84 -14.57 -0.23
C ASP A 221 -7.14 -15.05 1.05
N LEU A 222 -7.84 -15.00 2.19
CA LEU A 222 -7.32 -15.46 3.47
C LEU A 222 -7.05 -16.97 3.48
N GLU A 223 -7.93 -17.78 2.90
CA GLU A 223 -7.71 -19.21 2.74
C GLU A 223 -6.51 -19.50 1.83
N ARG A 224 -6.38 -18.77 0.73
CA ARG A 224 -5.22 -18.83 -0.16
C ARG A 224 -3.94 -18.51 0.57
N ALA A 225 -3.92 -17.44 1.36
CA ALA A 225 -2.78 -17.04 2.17
C ALA A 225 -2.37 -18.13 3.17
N ASN A 226 -3.34 -18.74 3.85
CA ASN A 226 -3.09 -19.83 4.79
C ASN A 226 -2.51 -21.08 4.08
N LYS A 227 -2.97 -21.42 2.89
CA LYS A 227 -2.39 -22.52 2.10
C LYS A 227 -0.92 -22.25 1.76
N ILE A 228 -0.59 -21.02 1.37
CA ILE A 228 0.78 -20.61 1.04
C ILE A 228 1.70 -20.76 2.26
N ILE A 229 1.33 -20.20 3.41
CA ILE A 229 2.14 -20.26 4.64
C ILE A 229 2.34 -21.70 5.10
N ASN A 230 1.30 -22.53 5.06
CA ASN A 230 1.40 -23.92 5.45
C ASN A 230 2.32 -24.72 4.51
N TYR A 231 2.31 -24.44 3.21
CA TYR A 231 3.23 -25.08 2.26
C TYR A 231 4.70 -24.80 2.62
N PHE A 232 5.04 -23.54 2.91
CA PHE A 232 6.42 -23.16 3.30
C PHE A 232 6.86 -23.67 4.68
N ARG A 233 5.94 -24.08 5.55
CA ARG A 233 6.25 -24.68 6.85
C ARG A 233 6.50 -26.19 6.78
N CYS A 234 6.06 -26.84 5.72
CA CYS A 234 6.22 -28.29 5.53
C CYS A 234 7.47 -28.65 4.69
N VAL A 235 8.18 -27.66 4.18
CA VAL A 235 9.43 -27.79 3.42
C VAL A 235 10.60 -27.31 4.27
#